data_d501873da37fe698058cf18ff682efc1
#
_entry.id   d501873da37fe698058cf18ff682efc1
#
_cell.length_a   1.000
_cell.length_b   1.000
_cell.length_c   1.000
_cell.angle_alpha   90.00
_cell.angle_beta   90.00
_cell.angle_gamma   90.00
#
_symmetry.space_group_name_H-M   'P 1'
#
loop_
_entity.id
_entity.type
_entity.pdbx_description
1 polymer ?
#
loop_
_entity_poly.entity_id
_entity_poly.type
_entity_poly.pdbx_seq_one_letter_code
_entity_poly.pdbx_strand_id
1 'polypeptide(L)'
;LKAGKDGAVFDGLVGLNFLWTPQLDSLANPKVWLAAAGQIFFTLSLGMGCIQCYASYLKKNDDIVVNSLTTGFTNEFCEIVIGSAIIIPISIGYFGIDKVVELASFGGFGLGFRSLPFLFNQWGAVMGVLAGVAFFGLLFFSGITSSLAMGSPIVAFLKDAFGWERKKSSLAFGFIILLFGLPTVLFFSQGVFDQYDYWAGTVSLVVFAMLEMILFSWFLGIPKGWKLIHMGADMKIPVFFKFILKFVTPTLLIIIFLASLLKPKNDDWSLLSFKGWELDNASIIGELRHQGIGPNNEWICDYFYSENQGIVDSIYTYNNRNYIRISADNLSKAYEYKAKHQLMVYLNDMVSIGDKLYSGTVINKVFYIDLSRIALLSLLIFLGILIRIGYVNIKKNYNSSKDFFNQIETFDKESSIK
;
A
#
# COMPACT_ATOMS: atom_id res chain seq x y z
N LEU A 1 -7.21 17.76 22.87
CA LEU A 1 -8.41 17.91 22.02
C LEU A 1 -9.51 17.00 22.55
N LYS A 2 -10.24 17.47 23.55
CA LYS A 2 -11.53 16.86 23.88
C LYS A 2 -12.48 17.29 22.77
N ALA A 3 -12.77 16.39 21.86
CA ALA A 3 -13.77 16.66 20.84
C ALA A 3 -15.12 16.88 21.54
N GLY A 4 -15.84 17.88 21.04
CA GLY A 4 -17.01 18.40 21.72
C GLY A 4 -18.15 17.41 21.90
N LYS A 5 -18.95 17.81 22.76
CA LYS A 5 -20.30 17.51 23.27
C LYS A 5 -20.90 16.10 23.13
N ASP A 6 -20.72 15.36 22.05
CA ASP A 6 -21.53 14.16 21.82
C ASP A 6 -20.73 12.90 21.42
N GLY A 7 -19.52 12.69 21.95
CA GLY A 7 -18.91 11.41 21.66
C GLY A 7 -17.42 11.22 21.79
N ALA A 8 -16.61 12.23 21.94
CA ALA A 8 -15.20 11.97 22.20
C ALA A 8 -14.96 11.84 23.71
N VAL A 9 -14.74 10.63 24.14
CA VAL A 9 -14.47 10.27 25.53
C VAL A 9 -12.96 10.29 25.82
N PHE A 10 -12.12 10.25 24.76
CA PHE A 10 -10.67 10.07 24.85
C PHE A 10 -9.90 11.36 24.53
N ASP A 11 -8.69 11.48 25.07
CA ASP A 11 -7.79 12.56 24.71
C ASP A 11 -7.09 12.29 23.38
N GLY A 12 -7.47 13.03 22.34
CA GLY A 12 -6.87 12.89 21.00
C GLY A 12 -5.37 13.23 20.94
N LEU A 13 -4.83 14.01 21.90
CA LEU A 13 -3.39 14.32 21.94
C LEU A 13 -2.53 13.08 22.23
N VAL A 14 -3.09 12.05 22.87
CA VAL A 14 -2.43 10.75 23.05
C VAL A 14 -2.05 10.15 21.68
N GLY A 15 -2.83 10.44 20.65
CA GLY A 15 -2.53 9.99 19.27
C GLY A 15 -1.27 10.60 18.68
N LEU A 16 -0.97 11.86 18.99
CA LEU A 16 0.29 12.47 18.58
C LEU A 16 1.47 11.81 19.30
N ASN A 17 1.35 11.56 20.61
CA ASN A 17 2.38 10.83 21.34
C ASN A 17 2.60 9.41 20.77
N PHE A 18 1.51 8.71 20.45
CA PHE A 18 1.61 7.37 19.84
C PHE A 18 2.42 7.37 18.55
N LEU A 19 2.20 8.35 17.67
CA LEU A 19 2.91 8.45 16.40
C LEU A 19 4.37 8.92 16.56
N TRP A 20 4.57 9.97 17.40
CA TRP A 20 5.85 10.67 17.48
C TRP A 20 6.78 10.19 18.60
N THR A 21 6.36 9.17 19.37
CA THR A 21 7.24 8.55 20.36
C THR A 21 8.09 7.47 19.70
N PRO A 22 9.42 7.67 19.52
CA PRO A 22 10.26 6.72 18.83
C PRO A 22 10.43 5.43 19.63
N GLN A 23 10.19 4.30 18.99
CA GLN A 23 10.44 2.97 19.54
C GLN A 23 11.72 2.42 18.94
N LEU A 24 12.86 2.75 19.54
CA LEU A 24 14.18 2.43 18.98
C LEU A 24 14.43 0.93 18.84
N ASP A 25 13.83 0.10 19.72
CA ASP A 25 13.95 -1.37 19.64
C ASP A 25 13.36 -1.93 18.34
N SER A 26 12.36 -1.27 17.77
CA SER A 26 11.77 -1.65 16.48
C SER A 26 12.75 -1.54 15.30
N LEU A 27 13.79 -0.72 15.42
CA LEU A 27 14.82 -0.56 14.37
C LEU A 27 15.67 -1.83 14.18
N ALA A 28 15.67 -2.75 15.14
CA ALA A 28 16.33 -4.04 14.99
C ALA A 28 15.58 -4.98 14.03
N ASN A 29 14.29 -4.72 13.80
CA ASN A 29 13.44 -5.56 12.94
C ASN A 29 13.53 -5.15 11.46
N PRO A 30 14.11 -5.98 10.56
CA PRO A 30 14.22 -5.67 9.13
C PRO A 30 12.88 -5.43 8.41
N LYS A 31 11.78 -6.00 8.92
CA LYS A 31 10.44 -5.77 8.36
C LYS A 31 9.99 -4.32 8.48
N VAL A 32 10.36 -3.65 9.57
CA VAL A 32 10.07 -2.22 9.76
C VAL A 32 10.74 -1.40 8.67
N TRP A 33 12.00 -1.73 8.35
CA TRP A 33 12.73 -1.07 7.26
C TRP A 33 12.17 -1.39 5.90
N LEU A 34 11.75 -2.64 5.67
CA LEU A 34 11.11 -3.03 4.40
C LEU A 34 9.78 -2.31 4.20
N ALA A 35 8.96 -2.24 5.24
CA ALA A 35 7.69 -1.53 5.20
C ALA A 35 7.89 -0.02 4.97
N ALA A 36 8.85 0.59 5.68
CA ALA A 36 9.18 2.00 5.50
C ALA A 36 9.71 2.30 4.09
N ALA A 37 10.60 1.45 3.55
CA ALA A 37 11.09 1.58 2.19
C ALA A 37 9.96 1.42 1.17
N GLY A 38 9.07 0.43 1.36
CA GLY A 38 7.90 0.23 0.52
C GLY A 38 6.98 1.44 0.50
N GLN A 39 6.69 2.01 1.68
CA GLN A 39 5.87 3.22 1.79
C GLN A 39 6.50 4.41 1.07
N ILE A 40 7.80 4.68 1.28
CA ILE A 40 8.51 5.77 0.60
C ILE A 40 8.53 5.56 -0.92
N PHE A 41 8.77 4.34 -1.39
CA PHE A 41 8.75 4.06 -2.83
C PHE A 41 7.36 4.22 -3.43
N PHE A 42 6.33 3.80 -2.70
CA PHE A 42 4.94 3.96 -3.11
C PHE A 42 4.55 5.43 -3.21
N THR A 43 4.77 6.21 -2.15
CA THR A 43 4.36 7.61 -2.08
C THR A 43 5.11 8.50 -3.08
N LEU A 44 6.38 8.20 -3.36
CA LEU A 44 7.20 8.88 -4.37
C LEU A 44 7.08 8.26 -5.78
N SER A 45 6.25 7.24 -5.96
CA SER A 45 6.03 6.53 -7.25
C SER A 45 7.32 5.96 -7.86
N LEU A 46 8.27 5.52 -7.02
CA LEU A 46 9.50 4.86 -7.45
C LEU A 46 9.22 3.37 -7.77
N GLY A 47 9.91 2.82 -8.74
CA GLY A 47 9.71 1.42 -9.17
C GLY A 47 8.44 1.15 -9.99
N MET A 48 7.61 2.18 -10.26
CA MET A 48 6.36 2.07 -11.01
C MET A 48 6.48 2.54 -12.47
N GLY A 49 7.60 3.12 -12.87
CA GLY A 49 7.80 3.68 -14.19
C GLY A 49 7.14 5.05 -14.44
N CYS A 50 6.34 5.57 -13.50
CA CYS A 50 5.66 6.85 -13.64
C CYS A 50 6.66 8.01 -13.73
N ILE A 51 7.66 8.02 -12.85
CA ILE A 51 8.69 9.07 -12.81
C ILE A 51 9.48 9.11 -14.12
N GLN A 52 9.82 7.93 -14.68
CA GLN A 52 10.51 7.85 -15.98
C GLN A 52 9.68 8.45 -17.10
N CYS A 53 8.35 8.20 -17.11
CA CYS A 53 7.45 8.83 -18.08
C CYS A 53 7.39 10.34 -17.89
N TYR A 54 7.25 10.84 -16.69
CA TYR A 54 7.23 12.27 -16.41
C TYR A 54 8.56 12.94 -16.72
N ALA A 55 9.68 12.27 -16.42
CA ALA A 55 10.99 12.77 -16.79
C ALA A 55 11.17 12.96 -18.30
N SER A 56 10.43 12.21 -19.13
CA SER A 56 10.47 12.39 -20.59
C SER A 56 9.87 13.73 -21.07
N TYR A 57 9.12 14.43 -20.22
CA TYR A 57 8.57 15.77 -20.53
C TYR A 57 9.50 16.91 -20.10
N LEU A 58 10.55 16.61 -19.32
CA LEU A 58 11.52 17.61 -18.88
C LEU A 58 12.40 18.06 -20.04
N LYS A 59 12.72 19.34 -20.07
CA LYS A 59 13.69 19.91 -20.99
C LYS A 59 15.10 19.69 -20.45
N LYS A 60 16.08 19.75 -21.35
CA LYS A 60 17.48 19.50 -21.04
C LYS A 60 18.06 20.35 -19.89
N ASN A 61 17.57 21.59 -19.74
CA ASN A 61 18.06 22.55 -18.74
C ASN A 61 17.12 22.72 -17.55
N ASP A 62 16.10 21.85 -17.40
CA ASP A 62 15.24 21.89 -16.24
C ASP A 62 16.01 21.38 -15.00
N ASP A 63 15.80 22.04 -13.87
CA ASP A 63 16.45 21.68 -12.62
C ASP A 63 15.81 20.42 -12.01
N ILE A 64 16.46 19.28 -12.22
CA ILE A 64 16.02 17.99 -11.68
C ILE A 64 16.25 17.92 -10.16
N VAL A 65 17.32 18.55 -9.64
CA VAL A 65 17.68 18.47 -8.23
C VAL A 65 16.64 19.17 -7.36
N VAL A 66 16.35 20.44 -7.66
CA VAL A 66 15.38 21.23 -6.88
C VAL A 66 13.99 20.62 -7.02
N ASN A 67 13.58 20.22 -8.22
CA ASN A 67 12.29 19.57 -8.43
C ASN A 67 12.14 18.28 -7.62
N SER A 68 13.13 17.40 -7.64
CA SER A 68 13.09 16.13 -6.89
C SER A 68 13.08 16.34 -5.38
N LEU A 69 13.92 17.24 -4.86
CA LEU A 69 13.97 17.54 -3.43
C LEU A 69 12.67 18.19 -2.95
N THR A 70 12.16 19.17 -3.69
CA THR A 70 10.90 19.84 -3.33
C THR A 70 9.75 18.86 -3.34
N THR A 71 9.64 18.03 -4.37
CA THR A 71 8.60 17.00 -4.45
C THR A 71 8.69 16.03 -3.29
N GLY A 72 9.89 15.49 -3.01
CA GLY A 72 10.09 14.53 -1.93
C GLY A 72 9.76 15.12 -0.55
N PHE A 73 10.35 16.25 -0.20
CA PHE A 73 10.10 16.87 1.11
C PHE A 73 8.67 17.35 1.30
N THR A 74 8.04 17.92 0.26
CA THR A 74 6.64 18.37 0.36
C THR A 74 5.70 17.17 0.51
N ASN A 75 5.96 16.09 -0.21
CA ASN A 75 5.17 14.86 -0.11
C ASN A 75 5.23 14.29 1.31
N GLU A 76 6.44 14.08 1.85
CA GLU A 76 6.63 13.56 3.20
C GLU A 76 6.04 14.49 4.28
N PHE A 77 6.16 15.80 4.11
CA PHE A 77 5.55 16.76 5.02
C PHE A 77 4.03 16.66 5.01
N CYS A 78 3.41 16.58 3.84
CA CYS A 78 1.97 16.45 3.72
C CYS A 78 1.46 15.12 4.30
N GLU A 79 2.17 14.03 4.05
CA GLU A 79 1.78 12.69 4.49
C GLU A 79 1.99 12.51 6.01
N ILE A 80 3.23 12.70 6.47
CA ILE A 80 3.61 12.39 7.86
C ILE A 80 3.15 13.49 8.82
N VAL A 81 3.35 14.76 8.47
CA VAL A 81 3.06 15.86 9.43
C VAL A 81 1.59 16.24 9.36
N ILE A 82 1.10 16.65 8.19
CA ILE A 82 -0.28 17.16 8.07
C ILE A 82 -1.30 16.03 8.20
N GLY A 83 -1.15 14.96 7.42
CA GLY A 83 -2.12 13.86 7.37
C GLY A 83 -2.26 13.17 8.72
N SER A 84 -1.15 12.79 9.32
CA SER A 84 -1.16 12.08 10.60
C SER A 84 -1.59 12.97 11.78
N ALA A 85 -1.19 14.25 11.78
CA ALA A 85 -1.56 15.20 12.84
C ALA A 85 -3.07 15.51 12.88
N ILE A 86 -3.78 15.26 11.80
CA ILE A 86 -5.24 15.47 11.73
C ILE A 86 -5.98 14.16 12.00
N ILE A 87 -5.70 13.11 11.24
CA ILE A 87 -6.52 11.88 11.22
C ILE A 87 -6.36 11.07 12.51
N ILE A 88 -5.14 10.89 13.00
CA ILE A 88 -4.87 10.05 14.16
C ILE A 88 -5.45 10.64 15.46
N PRO A 89 -5.20 11.92 15.81
CA PRO A 89 -5.78 12.50 17.00
C PRO A 89 -7.32 12.53 16.98
N ILE A 90 -7.91 12.81 15.83
CA ILE A 90 -9.37 12.80 15.70
C ILE A 90 -9.89 11.39 15.91
N SER A 91 -9.33 10.39 15.23
CA SER A 91 -9.76 9.00 15.36
C SER A 91 -9.62 8.49 16.80
N ILE A 92 -8.50 8.75 17.47
CA ILE A 92 -8.29 8.35 18.87
C ILE A 92 -9.24 9.07 19.81
N GLY A 93 -9.52 10.35 19.57
CA GLY A 93 -10.49 11.12 20.37
C GLY A 93 -11.89 10.48 20.39
N TYR A 94 -12.32 9.88 19.29
CA TYR A 94 -13.65 9.26 19.19
C TYR A 94 -13.65 7.75 19.54
N PHE A 95 -12.62 7.00 19.15
CA PHE A 95 -12.62 5.54 19.28
C PHE A 95 -11.73 5.01 20.40
N GLY A 96 -10.80 5.82 20.93
CA GLY A 96 -9.73 5.34 21.79
C GLY A 96 -8.59 4.66 21.01
N ILE A 97 -7.45 4.48 21.67
CA ILE A 97 -6.22 3.98 21.04
C ILE A 97 -6.36 2.53 20.56
N ASP A 98 -6.95 1.66 21.40
CA ASP A 98 -7.07 0.22 21.09
C ASP A 98 -7.92 -0.02 19.85
N LYS A 99 -9.03 0.71 19.74
CA LYS A 99 -9.93 0.61 18.58
C LYS A 99 -9.30 1.18 17.31
N VAL A 100 -8.54 2.25 17.42
CA VAL A 100 -7.82 2.83 16.26
C VAL A 100 -6.73 1.88 15.79
N VAL A 101 -5.99 1.22 16.68
CA VAL A 101 -5.01 0.19 16.33
C VAL A 101 -5.68 -1.00 15.64
N GLU A 102 -6.83 -1.47 16.15
CA GLU A 102 -7.63 -2.51 15.48
C GLU A 102 -8.06 -2.08 14.07
N LEU A 103 -8.59 -0.86 13.92
CA LEU A 103 -9.01 -0.32 12.62
C LEU A 103 -7.82 -0.14 11.66
N ALA A 104 -6.66 0.28 12.16
CA ALA A 104 -5.44 0.43 11.39
C ALA A 104 -4.90 -0.92 10.87
N SER A 105 -5.18 -2.03 11.58
CA SER A 105 -4.80 -3.36 11.12
C SER A 105 -5.49 -3.79 9.81
N PHE A 106 -6.62 -3.16 9.48
CA PHE A 106 -7.31 -3.30 8.18
C PHE A 106 -6.74 -2.37 7.09
N GLY A 107 -5.60 -1.73 7.35
CA GLY A 107 -4.94 -0.80 6.44
C GLY A 107 -5.70 0.52 6.22
N GLY A 108 -5.34 1.24 5.16
CA GLY A 108 -5.96 2.51 4.81
C GLY A 108 -7.48 2.42 4.56
N PHE A 109 -7.98 1.27 4.09
CA PHE A 109 -9.41 1.02 3.93
C PHE A 109 -10.16 1.02 5.27
N GLY A 110 -9.59 0.43 6.32
CA GLY A 110 -10.20 0.43 7.65
C GLY A 110 -10.38 1.85 8.18
N LEU A 111 -9.34 2.66 8.11
CA LEU A 111 -9.39 4.05 8.55
C LEU A 111 -10.27 4.92 7.63
N GLY A 112 -10.10 4.82 6.31
CA GLY A 112 -10.78 5.68 5.35
C GLY A 112 -12.28 5.40 5.20
N PHE A 113 -12.69 4.13 5.15
CA PHE A 113 -14.06 3.77 4.82
C PHE A 113 -14.91 3.27 6.01
N ARG A 114 -14.30 2.98 7.16
CA ARG A 114 -15.02 2.63 8.39
C ARG A 114 -15.00 3.76 9.40
N SER A 115 -13.81 4.32 9.71
CA SER A 115 -13.69 5.33 10.75
C SER A 115 -14.19 6.71 10.33
N LEU A 116 -13.79 7.19 9.13
CA LEU A 116 -14.13 8.55 8.71
C LEU A 116 -15.62 8.77 8.45
N PRO A 117 -16.39 7.84 7.82
CA PRO A 117 -17.84 8.01 7.70
C PRO A 117 -18.54 8.08 9.05
N PHE A 118 -18.09 7.29 10.03
CA PHE A 118 -18.61 7.36 11.39
C PHE A 118 -18.32 8.73 12.01
N LEU A 119 -17.10 9.24 11.88
CA LEU A 119 -16.72 10.56 12.39
C LEU A 119 -17.57 11.68 11.77
N PHE A 120 -17.75 11.65 10.45
CA PHE A 120 -18.55 12.65 9.75
C PHE A 120 -20.01 12.64 10.20
N ASN A 121 -20.55 11.48 10.52
CA ASN A 121 -21.90 11.35 11.08
C ASN A 121 -22.05 12.05 12.45
N GLN A 122 -20.98 12.08 13.25
CA GLN A 122 -20.97 12.76 14.56
C GLN A 122 -20.97 14.30 14.42
N TRP A 123 -20.58 14.85 13.28
CA TRP A 123 -20.52 16.29 13.04
C TRP A 123 -21.87 16.92 12.65
N GLY A 124 -22.93 16.13 12.64
CA GLY A 124 -24.28 16.53 12.29
C GLY A 124 -24.54 16.55 10.77
N ALA A 125 -25.81 16.71 10.42
CA ALA A 125 -26.26 16.48 9.04
C ALA A 125 -25.60 17.36 7.99
N VAL A 126 -25.37 18.66 8.28
CA VAL A 126 -24.79 19.58 7.28
C VAL A 126 -23.28 19.41 7.19
N MET A 127 -22.58 19.51 8.32
CA MET A 127 -21.10 19.43 8.32
C MET A 127 -20.61 18.03 7.97
N GLY A 128 -21.31 17.00 8.41
CA GLY A 128 -20.96 15.61 8.05
C GLY A 128 -21.08 15.34 6.56
N VAL A 129 -22.15 15.83 5.91
CA VAL A 129 -22.31 15.69 4.45
C VAL A 129 -21.23 16.49 3.70
N LEU A 130 -20.97 17.74 4.10
CA LEU A 130 -19.93 18.56 3.45
C LEU A 130 -18.54 17.92 3.58
N ALA A 131 -18.19 17.46 4.78
CA ALA A 131 -16.90 16.78 5.03
C ALA A 131 -16.80 15.46 4.23
N GLY A 132 -17.86 14.67 4.21
CA GLY A 132 -17.91 13.43 3.46
C GLY A 132 -17.75 13.65 1.95
N VAL A 133 -18.49 14.59 1.37
CA VAL A 133 -18.39 14.92 -0.07
C VAL A 133 -17.00 15.46 -0.40
N ALA A 134 -16.44 16.35 0.44
CA ALA A 134 -15.10 16.88 0.23
C ALA A 134 -14.03 15.78 0.31
N PHE A 135 -14.06 14.96 1.36
CA PHE A 135 -13.06 13.91 1.56
C PHE A 135 -13.13 12.83 0.48
N PHE A 136 -14.31 12.24 0.26
CA PHE A 136 -14.44 11.16 -0.73
C PHE A 136 -14.34 11.67 -2.16
N GLY A 137 -14.74 12.92 -2.43
CA GLY A 137 -14.49 13.59 -3.69
C GLY A 137 -13.00 13.78 -3.98
N LEU A 138 -12.24 14.28 -3.01
CA LEU A 138 -10.77 14.38 -3.13
C LEU A 138 -10.12 13.01 -3.32
N LEU A 139 -10.54 12.01 -2.55
CA LEU A 139 -10.03 10.65 -2.65
C LEU A 139 -10.30 10.05 -4.06
N PHE A 140 -11.48 10.27 -4.60
CA PHE A 140 -11.86 9.84 -5.95
C PHE A 140 -10.99 10.50 -7.03
N PHE A 141 -10.84 11.82 -7.00
CA PHE A 141 -9.99 12.51 -7.97
C PHE A 141 -8.52 12.15 -7.84
N SER A 142 -8.02 11.99 -6.62
CA SER A 142 -6.66 11.52 -6.36
C SER A 142 -6.44 10.11 -6.92
N GLY A 143 -7.40 9.20 -6.71
CA GLY A 143 -7.36 7.85 -7.25
C GLY A 143 -7.31 7.83 -8.79
N ILE A 144 -8.14 8.63 -9.46
CA ILE A 144 -8.14 8.74 -10.93
C ILE A 144 -6.81 9.28 -11.44
N THR A 145 -6.31 10.38 -10.88
CA THR A 145 -5.06 11.00 -11.34
C THR A 145 -3.87 10.07 -11.14
N SER A 146 -3.80 9.36 -10.00
CA SER A 146 -2.78 8.36 -9.73
C SER A 146 -2.86 7.16 -10.69
N SER A 147 -4.08 6.68 -10.97
CA SER A 147 -4.30 5.59 -11.94
C SER A 147 -3.84 5.97 -13.35
N LEU A 148 -4.13 7.20 -13.80
CA LEU A 148 -3.66 7.71 -15.08
C LEU A 148 -2.12 7.84 -15.12
N ALA A 149 -1.52 8.28 -14.02
CA ALA A 149 -0.06 8.35 -13.89
C ALA A 149 0.58 6.97 -14.03
N MET A 150 0.10 5.99 -13.27
CA MET A 150 0.58 4.60 -13.32
C MET A 150 0.36 3.93 -14.69
N GLY A 151 -0.67 4.36 -15.43
CA GLY A 151 -0.97 3.87 -16.77
C GLY A 151 -0.07 4.46 -17.86
N SER A 152 0.50 5.62 -17.62
CA SER A 152 1.31 6.33 -18.64
C SER A 152 2.47 5.50 -19.20
N PRO A 153 3.26 4.74 -18.42
CA PRO A 153 4.32 3.87 -18.95
C PRO A 153 3.81 2.81 -19.93
N ILE A 154 2.67 2.21 -19.64
CA ILE A 154 2.09 1.16 -20.49
C ILE A 154 1.59 1.78 -21.79
N VAL A 155 0.90 2.91 -21.72
CA VAL A 155 0.41 3.64 -22.91
C VAL A 155 1.59 4.10 -23.78
N ALA A 156 2.65 4.65 -23.17
CA ALA A 156 3.86 5.04 -23.87
C ALA A 156 4.53 3.84 -24.56
N PHE A 157 4.70 2.74 -23.81
CA PHE A 157 5.28 1.52 -24.35
C PHE A 157 4.49 0.97 -25.54
N LEU A 158 3.17 0.91 -25.46
CA LEU A 158 2.32 0.43 -26.57
C LEU A 158 2.45 1.33 -27.82
N LYS A 159 2.54 2.64 -27.61
CA LYS A 159 2.78 3.60 -28.69
C LYS A 159 4.14 3.40 -29.33
N ASP A 160 5.21 3.32 -28.53
CA ASP A 160 6.59 3.31 -29.01
C ASP A 160 6.98 1.94 -29.61
N ALA A 161 6.51 0.86 -28.99
CA ALA A 161 6.87 -0.52 -29.41
C ALA A 161 6.00 -1.04 -30.57
N PHE A 162 4.73 -0.63 -30.64
CA PHE A 162 3.78 -1.14 -31.63
C PHE A 162 3.30 -0.08 -32.63
N GLY A 163 3.71 1.20 -32.47
CA GLY A 163 3.27 2.30 -33.32
C GLY A 163 1.78 2.62 -33.19
N TRP A 164 1.16 2.26 -32.05
CA TRP A 164 -0.26 2.51 -31.86
C TRP A 164 -0.54 3.99 -31.58
N GLU A 165 -1.69 4.45 -32.05
CA GLU A 165 -2.19 5.77 -31.68
C GLU A 165 -2.51 5.84 -30.18
N ARG A 166 -2.39 7.02 -29.58
CA ARG A 166 -2.65 7.24 -28.15
C ARG A 166 -4.03 6.72 -27.71
N LYS A 167 -5.07 6.95 -28.54
CA LYS A 167 -6.44 6.49 -28.24
C LYS A 167 -6.51 4.95 -28.13
N LYS A 168 -5.92 4.25 -29.09
CA LYS A 168 -5.88 2.77 -29.11
C LYS A 168 -5.09 2.23 -27.92
N SER A 169 -3.94 2.82 -27.60
CA SER A 169 -3.10 2.43 -26.46
C SER A 169 -3.83 2.64 -25.14
N SER A 170 -4.53 3.77 -24.99
CA SER A 170 -5.31 4.06 -23.76
C SER A 170 -6.51 3.15 -23.60
N LEU A 171 -7.20 2.78 -24.69
CA LEU A 171 -8.31 1.80 -24.62
C LEU A 171 -7.82 0.40 -24.26
N ALA A 172 -6.69 -0.04 -24.82
CA ALA A 172 -6.08 -1.31 -24.46
C ALA A 172 -5.66 -1.35 -22.98
N PHE A 173 -5.06 -0.28 -22.49
CA PHE A 173 -4.73 -0.14 -21.08
C PHE A 173 -5.98 -0.19 -20.20
N GLY A 174 -7.04 0.56 -20.56
CA GLY A 174 -8.31 0.53 -19.84
C GLY A 174 -8.94 -0.87 -19.79
N PHE A 175 -8.86 -1.63 -20.89
CA PHE A 175 -9.33 -3.00 -20.94
C PHE A 175 -8.51 -3.94 -20.03
N ILE A 176 -7.19 -3.79 -20.01
CA ILE A 176 -6.30 -4.57 -19.12
C ILE A 176 -6.64 -4.29 -17.66
N ILE A 177 -6.79 -3.00 -17.28
CA ILE A 177 -7.17 -2.64 -15.90
C ILE A 177 -8.53 -3.22 -15.54
N LEU A 178 -9.52 -3.12 -16.43
CA LEU A 178 -10.85 -3.67 -16.18
C LEU A 178 -10.78 -5.18 -15.96
N LEU A 179 -10.06 -5.91 -16.81
CA LEU A 179 -9.95 -7.35 -16.75
C LEU A 179 -9.27 -7.83 -15.45
N PHE A 180 -8.14 -7.23 -15.09
CA PHE A 180 -7.36 -7.63 -13.93
C PHE A 180 -7.78 -6.92 -12.64
N GLY A 181 -8.42 -5.77 -12.72
CA GLY A 181 -8.94 -5.02 -11.56
C GLY A 181 -10.33 -5.47 -11.10
N LEU A 182 -11.18 -5.92 -12.01
CA LEU A 182 -12.53 -6.36 -11.66
C LEU A 182 -12.56 -7.45 -10.57
N PRO A 183 -11.67 -8.45 -10.56
CA PRO A 183 -11.62 -9.45 -9.50
C PRO A 183 -11.38 -8.85 -8.10
N THR A 184 -10.63 -7.76 -7.98
CA THR A 184 -10.38 -7.10 -6.69
C THR A 184 -11.65 -6.49 -6.10
N VAL A 185 -12.56 -6.06 -6.94
CA VAL A 185 -13.86 -5.50 -6.52
C VAL A 185 -14.85 -6.61 -6.20
N LEU A 186 -14.97 -7.61 -7.09
CA LEU A 186 -15.93 -8.71 -6.96
C LEU A 186 -15.60 -9.64 -5.77
N PHE A 187 -14.31 -9.85 -5.52
CA PHE A 187 -13.81 -10.77 -4.49
C PHE A 187 -13.03 -10.04 -3.40
N PHE A 188 -13.43 -8.80 -3.10
CA PHE A 188 -12.77 -7.98 -2.08
C PHE A 188 -12.76 -8.66 -0.71
N SER A 189 -13.92 -9.16 -0.26
CA SER A 189 -14.06 -9.85 1.04
C SER A 189 -13.32 -11.19 1.10
N GLN A 190 -12.95 -11.76 -0.03
CA GLN A 190 -12.18 -13.00 -0.15
C GLN A 190 -10.65 -12.77 -0.13
N GLY A 191 -10.20 -11.52 0.02
CA GLY A 191 -8.79 -11.18 0.16
C GLY A 191 -8.01 -11.06 -1.15
N VAL A 192 -8.70 -10.97 -2.30
CA VAL A 192 -8.03 -10.77 -3.60
C VAL A 192 -7.32 -9.42 -3.66
N PHE A 193 -7.93 -8.38 -3.11
CA PHE A 193 -7.32 -7.06 -3.01
C PHE A 193 -6.01 -7.12 -2.19
N ASP A 194 -6.04 -7.77 -1.02
CA ASP A 194 -4.87 -7.88 -0.14
C ASP A 194 -3.72 -8.61 -0.83
N GLN A 195 -4.02 -9.63 -1.65
CA GLN A 195 -3.00 -10.33 -2.44
C GLN A 195 -2.40 -9.44 -3.54
N TYR A 196 -3.22 -8.65 -4.22
CA TYR A 196 -2.72 -7.73 -5.24
C TYR A 196 -1.88 -6.62 -4.63
N ASP A 197 -2.32 -6.06 -3.50
CA ASP A 197 -1.58 -5.04 -2.76
C ASP A 197 -0.23 -5.58 -2.25
N TYR A 198 -0.24 -6.77 -1.66
CA TYR A 198 1.00 -7.40 -1.19
C TYR A 198 1.99 -7.67 -2.33
N TRP A 199 1.55 -8.37 -3.39
CA TRP A 199 2.47 -8.79 -4.45
C TRP A 199 2.85 -7.67 -5.40
N ALA A 200 1.91 -6.84 -5.82
CA ALA A 200 2.17 -5.74 -6.74
C ALA A 200 2.60 -4.46 -6.00
N GLY A 201 1.88 -4.07 -4.96
CA GLY A 201 2.12 -2.83 -4.23
C GLY A 201 3.31 -2.87 -3.28
N THR A 202 3.59 -4.01 -2.65
CA THR A 202 4.70 -4.11 -1.68
C THR A 202 5.91 -4.82 -2.26
N VAL A 203 5.77 -6.10 -2.64
CA VAL A 203 6.93 -6.93 -3.04
C VAL A 203 7.52 -6.47 -4.36
N SER A 204 6.68 -6.36 -5.41
CA SER A 204 7.18 -5.98 -6.74
C SER A 204 7.73 -4.55 -6.74
N LEU A 205 7.11 -3.64 -6.01
CA LEU A 205 7.55 -2.26 -5.90
C LEU A 205 8.97 -2.15 -5.35
N VAL A 206 9.25 -2.82 -4.23
CA VAL A 206 10.59 -2.82 -3.62
C VAL A 206 11.62 -3.46 -4.55
N VAL A 207 11.26 -4.58 -5.20
CA VAL A 207 12.16 -5.26 -6.15
C VAL A 207 12.46 -4.35 -7.35
N PHE A 208 11.45 -3.73 -7.96
CA PHE A 208 11.68 -2.85 -9.12
C PHE A 208 12.44 -1.58 -8.74
N ALA A 209 12.12 -0.92 -7.62
CA ALA A 209 12.87 0.24 -7.15
C ALA A 209 14.35 -0.11 -6.86
N MET A 210 14.59 -1.28 -6.26
CA MET A 210 15.95 -1.80 -6.04
C MET A 210 16.68 -2.04 -7.37
N LEU A 211 16.02 -2.63 -8.37
CA LEU A 211 16.58 -2.84 -9.69
C LEU A 211 16.87 -1.52 -10.41
N GLU A 212 15.98 -0.53 -10.35
CA GLU A 212 16.21 0.82 -10.89
C GLU A 212 17.45 1.46 -10.26
N MET A 213 17.57 1.34 -8.93
CA MET A 213 18.73 1.85 -8.20
C MET A 213 20.04 1.17 -8.61
N ILE A 214 20.04 -0.15 -8.79
CA ILE A 214 21.19 -0.93 -9.27
C ILE A 214 21.55 -0.53 -10.70
N LEU A 215 20.55 -0.41 -11.59
CA LEU A 215 20.77 0.02 -12.97
C LEU A 215 21.39 1.42 -13.05
N PHE A 216 20.87 2.36 -12.25
CA PHE A 216 21.41 3.72 -12.18
C PHE A 216 22.83 3.76 -11.62
N SER A 217 23.06 3.05 -10.51
CA SER A 217 24.32 3.17 -9.75
C SER A 217 25.46 2.38 -10.37
N TRP A 218 25.19 1.15 -10.86
CA TRP A 218 26.23 0.22 -11.29
C TRP A 218 26.34 0.09 -12.81
N PHE A 219 25.21 0.06 -13.53
CA PHE A 219 25.21 -0.11 -14.99
C PHE A 219 25.38 1.21 -15.73
N LEU A 220 24.55 2.23 -15.47
CA LEU A 220 24.74 3.57 -16.04
C LEU A 220 26.02 4.21 -15.49
N GLY A 221 26.26 3.98 -14.21
CA GLY A 221 27.42 4.46 -13.47
C GLY A 221 27.22 5.87 -12.91
N ILE A 222 27.61 6.06 -11.64
CA ILE A 222 27.46 7.32 -10.92
C ILE A 222 28.10 8.52 -11.65
N PRO A 223 29.29 8.44 -12.28
CA PRO A 223 29.83 9.60 -12.97
C PRO A 223 28.94 10.16 -14.07
N LYS A 224 28.33 9.30 -14.89
CA LYS A 224 27.39 9.71 -15.95
C LYS A 224 26.09 10.23 -15.35
N GLY A 225 25.49 9.47 -14.43
CA GLY A 225 24.27 9.87 -13.74
C GLY A 225 24.41 11.19 -13.02
N TRP A 226 25.54 11.41 -12.34
CA TRP A 226 25.83 12.64 -11.64
C TRP A 226 25.91 13.87 -12.55
N LYS A 227 26.52 13.74 -13.72
CA LYS A 227 26.56 14.80 -14.74
C LYS A 227 25.16 15.14 -15.23
N LEU A 228 24.34 14.12 -15.48
CA LEU A 228 22.96 14.31 -15.94
C LEU A 228 22.06 14.98 -14.89
N ILE A 229 22.15 14.58 -13.62
CA ILE A 229 21.37 15.17 -12.53
C ILE A 229 21.69 16.67 -12.35
N HIS A 230 22.96 17.06 -12.51
CA HIS A 230 23.40 18.45 -12.32
C HIS A 230 23.31 19.30 -13.60
N MET A 231 22.79 18.76 -14.70
CA MET A 231 22.59 19.52 -15.92
C MET A 231 21.38 20.43 -15.74
N GLY A 232 21.60 21.75 -15.66
CA GLY A 232 20.56 22.74 -15.37
C GLY A 232 20.22 22.90 -13.87
N ALA A 233 20.95 22.26 -12.97
CA ALA A 233 20.70 22.37 -11.54
C ALA A 233 21.26 23.65 -10.93
N ASP A 234 20.40 24.43 -10.29
CA ASP A 234 20.76 25.61 -9.51
C ASP A 234 21.46 25.24 -8.21
N MET A 235 21.09 24.09 -7.63
CA MET A 235 21.63 23.58 -6.39
C MET A 235 22.51 22.34 -6.62
N LYS A 236 23.70 22.33 -6.04
CA LYS A 236 24.63 21.21 -6.16
C LYS A 236 24.47 20.25 -4.99
N ILE A 237 24.22 18.98 -5.28
CA ILE A 237 24.20 17.94 -4.26
C ILE A 237 25.62 17.70 -3.74
N PRO A 238 25.84 17.58 -2.41
CA PRO A 238 27.14 17.28 -1.84
C PRO A 238 27.76 15.99 -2.40
N VAL A 239 29.07 16.02 -2.66
CA VAL A 239 29.78 14.93 -3.37
C VAL A 239 29.69 13.58 -2.64
N PHE A 240 29.55 13.58 -1.32
CA PHE A 240 29.45 12.34 -0.53
C PHE A 240 28.25 11.50 -0.91
N PHE A 241 27.18 12.09 -1.46
CA PHE A 241 26.03 11.35 -1.98
C PHE A 241 26.38 10.40 -3.13
N LYS A 242 27.49 10.64 -3.85
CA LYS A 242 28.00 9.67 -4.84
C LYS A 242 28.33 8.33 -4.21
N PHE A 243 28.93 8.36 -3.03
CA PHE A 243 29.25 7.14 -2.28
C PHE A 243 27.98 6.46 -1.78
N ILE A 244 27.05 7.24 -1.21
CA ILE A 244 25.76 6.73 -0.73
C ILE A 244 25.00 6.05 -1.87
N LEU A 245 24.79 6.73 -3.01
CA LEU A 245 24.08 6.20 -4.16
C LEU A 245 24.76 4.99 -4.80
N LYS A 246 26.09 4.91 -4.76
CA LYS A 246 26.82 3.83 -5.38
C LYS A 246 26.88 2.56 -4.54
N PHE A 247 27.05 2.71 -3.23
CA PHE A 247 27.34 1.57 -2.35
C PHE A 247 26.30 1.39 -1.24
N VAL A 248 25.95 2.48 -0.54
CA VAL A 248 25.10 2.36 0.67
C VAL A 248 23.68 1.97 0.30
N THR A 249 23.04 2.76 -0.55
CA THR A 249 21.61 2.56 -0.87
C THR A 249 21.34 1.20 -1.52
N PRO A 250 22.02 0.78 -2.61
CA PRO A 250 21.72 -0.51 -3.22
C PRO A 250 22.04 -1.69 -2.31
N THR A 251 23.17 -1.61 -1.57
CA THR A 251 23.54 -2.68 -0.63
C THR A 251 22.57 -2.78 0.55
N LEU A 252 22.17 -1.63 1.10
CA LEU A 252 21.19 -1.57 2.20
C LEU A 252 19.85 -2.17 1.77
N LEU A 253 19.34 -1.82 0.60
CA LEU A 253 18.08 -2.37 0.07
C LEU A 253 18.16 -3.88 -0.11
N ILE A 254 19.26 -4.40 -0.65
CA ILE A 254 19.47 -5.85 -0.78
C ILE A 254 19.48 -6.53 0.60
N ILE A 255 20.23 -5.96 1.56
CA ILE A 255 20.31 -6.52 2.92
C ILE A 255 18.94 -6.53 3.60
N ILE A 256 18.21 -5.41 3.56
CA ILE A 256 16.87 -5.30 4.15
C ILE A 256 15.93 -6.33 3.51
N PHE A 257 15.93 -6.43 2.18
CA PHE A 257 15.09 -7.37 1.47
C PHE A 257 15.39 -8.82 1.85
N LEU A 258 16.66 -9.22 1.90
CA LEU A 258 17.06 -10.57 2.30
C LEU A 258 16.79 -10.84 3.79
N ALA A 259 17.07 -9.87 4.65
CA ALA A 259 16.83 -10.00 6.09
C ALA A 259 15.34 -10.11 6.44
N SER A 260 14.46 -9.50 5.64
CA SER A 260 13.00 -9.61 5.83
C SER A 260 12.44 -11.02 5.62
N LEU A 261 13.21 -11.93 5.04
CA LEU A 261 12.83 -13.33 4.86
C LEU A 261 12.99 -14.16 6.15
N LEU A 262 13.72 -13.65 7.13
CA LEU A 262 14.10 -14.34 8.34
C LEU A 262 13.53 -13.65 9.58
N LYS A 263 13.25 -14.41 10.61
CA LYS A 263 12.90 -13.91 11.94
C LYS A 263 13.63 -14.69 13.03
N PRO A 264 13.90 -14.07 14.19
CA PRO A 264 14.39 -14.80 15.35
C PRO A 264 13.27 -15.69 15.92
N LYS A 265 13.65 -16.82 16.50
CA LYS A 265 12.70 -17.65 17.24
C LYS A 265 12.01 -16.82 18.33
N ASN A 266 10.70 -17.02 18.49
CA ASN A 266 9.84 -16.29 19.43
C ASN A 266 9.67 -14.80 19.14
N ASP A 267 10.00 -14.33 17.92
CA ASP A 267 9.93 -12.91 17.54
C ASP A 267 10.69 -11.95 18.49
N ASP A 268 11.72 -12.45 19.16
CA ASP A 268 12.54 -11.66 20.09
C ASP A 268 13.67 -10.93 19.34
N TRP A 269 13.40 -9.72 18.90
CA TRP A 269 14.31 -8.84 18.17
C TRP A 269 15.34 -8.13 19.07
N SER A 270 15.22 -8.25 20.40
CA SER A 270 16.15 -7.65 21.35
C SER A 270 17.53 -8.35 21.38
N LEU A 271 17.56 -9.61 20.94
CA LEU A 271 18.76 -10.43 20.90
C LEU A 271 19.23 -10.56 19.44
N LEU A 272 20.17 -9.74 19.02
CA LEU A 272 20.93 -9.88 17.76
C LEU A 272 21.80 -11.17 17.74
N SER A 273 21.29 -12.26 18.32
CA SER A 273 21.95 -13.56 18.34
C SER A 273 21.66 -14.28 17.04
N PHE A 274 22.69 -14.62 16.27
CA PHE A 274 22.55 -15.44 15.05
C PHE A 274 22.12 -16.89 15.32
N LYS A 275 21.97 -17.28 16.58
CA LYS A 275 21.49 -18.62 16.97
C LYS A 275 19.97 -18.62 17.09
N GLY A 276 19.33 -19.40 16.25
CA GLY A 276 17.89 -19.64 16.36
C GLY A 276 17.03 -18.79 15.41
N TRP A 277 17.55 -18.40 14.27
CA TRP A 277 16.76 -17.78 13.19
C TRP A 277 15.97 -18.83 12.43
N GLU A 278 14.76 -18.47 12.03
CA GLU A 278 13.87 -19.28 11.21
C GLU A 278 13.30 -18.46 10.06
N LEU A 279 12.79 -19.17 9.04
CA LEU A 279 12.04 -18.50 7.96
C LEU A 279 10.77 -17.89 8.53
N ASP A 280 10.56 -16.63 8.22
CA ASP A 280 9.37 -15.96 8.68
C ASP A 280 8.15 -16.39 7.88
N ASN A 281 7.11 -16.84 8.57
CA ASN A 281 5.84 -17.26 7.97
C ASN A 281 5.08 -16.09 7.31
N ALA A 282 5.35 -14.86 7.73
CA ALA A 282 4.80 -13.64 7.10
C ALA A 282 5.76 -13.04 6.04
N SER A 283 6.84 -13.75 5.69
CA SER A 283 7.71 -13.39 4.58
C SER A 283 7.14 -13.84 3.23
N ILE A 284 7.76 -13.38 2.15
CA ILE A 284 7.43 -13.82 0.77
C ILE A 284 7.38 -15.35 0.65
N ILE A 285 8.32 -16.05 1.31
CA ILE A 285 8.38 -17.51 1.28
C ILE A 285 7.25 -18.14 2.09
N GLY A 286 6.94 -17.56 3.26
CA GLY A 286 5.82 -17.98 4.10
C GLY A 286 4.48 -17.78 3.42
N GLU A 287 4.28 -16.63 2.79
CA GLU A 287 3.09 -16.33 1.99
C GLU A 287 2.91 -17.32 0.84
N LEU A 288 3.97 -17.65 0.10
CA LEU A 288 3.93 -18.66 -0.96
C LEU A 288 3.53 -20.05 -0.45
N ARG A 289 3.87 -20.38 0.79
CA ARG A 289 3.54 -21.67 1.43
C ARG A 289 2.19 -21.69 2.11
N HIS A 290 1.41 -20.63 2.05
CA HIS A 290 0.15 -20.46 2.81
C HIS A 290 0.28 -20.63 4.33
N GLN A 291 1.46 -20.38 4.89
CA GLN A 291 1.73 -20.60 6.33
C GLN A 291 1.06 -19.56 7.24
N GLY A 292 0.62 -18.43 6.70
CA GLY A 292 -0.16 -17.42 7.41
C GLY A 292 -1.66 -17.73 7.52
N ILE A 293 -2.12 -18.79 6.86
CA ILE A 293 -3.52 -19.23 6.90
C ILE A 293 -3.68 -20.20 8.06
N GLY A 294 -4.65 -19.94 8.95
CA GLY A 294 -4.91 -20.78 10.12
C GLY A 294 -5.13 -22.25 9.78
N PRO A 295 -5.05 -23.16 10.77
CA PRO A 295 -4.99 -24.61 10.56
C PRO A 295 -6.15 -25.22 9.77
N ASN A 296 -7.27 -24.52 9.65
CA ASN A 296 -8.45 -24.97 8.93
C ASN A 296 -8.66 -24.33 7.55
N ASN A 297 -7.71 -23.55 7.04
CA ASN A 297 -7.87 -22.78 5.79
C ASN A 297 -9.14 -21.91 5.75
N GLU A 298 -9.68 -21.61 6.91
CA GLU A 298 -10.95 -20.91 7.10
C GLU A 298 -10.64 -19.51 7.66
N TRP A 299 -11.10 -18.49 6.94
CA TRP A 299 -11.05 -17.13 7.41
C TRP A 299 -12.47 -16.68 7.73
N ILE A 300 -12.64 -16.10 8.91
CA ILE A 300 -13.87 -15.45 9.29
C ILE A 300 -13.92 -14.10 8.59
N CYS A 301 -14.77 -13.99 7.58
CA CYS A 301 -14.82 -12.79 6.74
C CYS A 301 -15.55 -11.64 7.39
N ASP A 302 -16.58 -11.94 8.17
CA ASP A 302 -17.42 -10.95 8.81
C ASP A 302 -17.71 -11.33 10.24
N TYR A 303 -17.73 -10.32 11.11
CA TYR A 303 -18.28 -10.43 12.44
C TYR A 303 -19.58 -9.64 12.50
N PHE A 304 -20.55 -10.17 13.20
CA PHE A 304 -21.75 -9.42 13.54
C PHE A 304 -21.56 -8.82 14.92
N TYR A 305 -21.78 -7.53 14.99
CA TYR A 305 -21.54 -6.73 16.17
C TYR A 305 -22.84 -6.37 16.86
N SER A 306 -22.75 -6.19 18.18
CA SER A 306 -23.88 -5.69 18.95
C SER A 306 -24.16 -4.23 18.64
N GLU A 307 -25.42 -3.94 18.34
CA GLU A 307 -25.90 -2.57 18.20
C GLU A 307 -26.41 -2.01 19.54
N ASN A 308 -26.51 -2.86 20.55
CA ASN A 308 -27.05 -2.52 21.87
C ASN A 308 -26.07 -2.95 22.97
N GLN A 309 -26.01 -2.18 24.03
CA GLN A 309 -25.36 -2.58 25.27
C GLN A 309 -26.34 -3.42 26.12
N GLY A 310 -25.84 -4.45 26.81
CA GLY A 310 -26.68 -5.27 27.69
C GLY A 310 -26.02 -6.58 28.07
N ILE A 311 -26.82 -7.48 28.65
CA ILE A 311 -26.40 -8.84 29.00
C ILE A 311 -27.03 -9.82 28.02
N VAL A 312 -26.27 -10.83 27.59
CA VAL A 312 -26.82 -11.95 26.83
C VAL A 312 -27.71 -12.78 27.74
N ASP A 313 -29.00 -12.55 27.66
CA ASP A 313 -29.99 -13.18 28.54
C ASP A 313 -30.43 -14.55 28.03
N SER A 314 -30.38 -14.78 26.73
CA SER A 314 -30.76 -16.07 26.15
C SER A 314 -30.13 -16.31 24.77
N ILE A 315 -29.72 -17.56 24.53
CA ILE A 315 -29.35 -18.09 23.24
C ILE A 315 -30.28 -19.26 22.95
N TYR A 316 -31.12 -19.10 21.91
CA TYR A 316 -32.23 -20.07 21.68
C TYR A 316 -32.50 -20.28 20.18
N THR A 317 -33.20 -21.37 19.90
CA THR A 317 -33.67 -21.68 18.54
C THR A 317 -35.20 -21.54 18.49
N TYR A 318 -35.69 -20.77 17.54
CA TYR A 318 -37.11 -20.58 17.28
C TYR A 318 -37.39 -20.69 15.78
N ASN A 319 -38.40 -21.45 15.39
CA ASN A 319 -38.72 -21.70 13.97
C ASN A 319 -37.54 -22.10 13.11
N ASN A 320 -36.69 -22.96 13.61
CA ASN A 320 -35.46 -23.44 12.93
C ASN A 320 -34.40 -22.36 12.65
N ARG A 321 -34.43 -21.25 13.39
CA ARG A 321 -33.47 -20.16 13.35
C ARG A 321 -32.87 -19.92 14.73
N ASN A 322 -31.61 -19.62 14.81
CA ASN A 322 -30.93 -19.40 16.07
C ASN A 322 -30.85 -17.91 16.39
N TYR A 323 -31.04 -17.57 17.65
CA TYR A 323 -31.05 -16.19 18.14
C TYR A 323 -30.19 -16.01 19.37
N ILE A 324 -29.53 -14.86 19.45
CA ILE A 324 -28.88 -14.32 20.65
C ILE A 324 -29.74 -13.14 21.10
N ARG A 325 -30.26 -13.15 22.31
CA ARG A 325 -30.98 -12.02 22.86
C ARG A 325 -30.11 -11.27 23.87
N ILE A 326 -30.00 -9.95 23.64
CA ILE A 326 -29.30 -9.03 24.53
C ILE A 326 -30.35 -8.13 25.17
N SER A 327 -30.34 -8.06 26.48
CA SER A 327 -31.28 -7.27 27.28
C SER A 327 -30.55 -6.25 28.14
N ALA A 328 -31.07 -5.02 28.17
CA ALA A 328 -30.61 -3.94 29.05
C ALA A 328 -31.85 -3.17 29.55
N ASP A 329 -31.99 -3.06 30.85
CA ASP A 329 -33.07 -2.35 31.58
C ASP A 329 -34.49 -2.68 31.06
N ASN A 330 -35.01 -2.01 30.06
CA ASN A 330 -36.34 -2.27 29.48
C ASN A 330 -36.30 -2.56 27.96
N LEU A 331 -35.12 -2.71 27.39
CA LEU A 331 -34.96 -2.99 25.97
C LEU A 331 -34.31 -4.35 25.77
N SER A 332 -34.91 -5.18 24.90
CA SER A 332 -34.28 -6.42 24.47
C SER A 332 -34.25 -6.49 22.95
N LYS A 333 -33.11 -6.92 22.39
CA LYS A 333 -32.95 -7.13 20.96
C LYS A 333 -32.44 -8.52 20.70
N ALA A 334 -33.06 -9.21 19.73
CA ALA A 334 -32.65 -10.53 19.29
C ALA A 334 -31.87 -10.43 17.97
N TYR A 335 -30.72 -11.07 17.91
CA TYR A 335 -29.87 -11.17 16.74
C TYR A 335 -29.93 -12.57 16.16
N GLU A 336 -30.39 -12.70 14.92
CA GLU A 336 -30.48 -13.99 14.22
C GLU A 336 -29.08 -14.42 13.73
N TYR A 337 -28.70 -15.68 13.99
CA TYR A 337 -27.49 -16.26 13.45
C TYR A 337 -27.72 -17.65 12.84
N LYS A 338 -26.87 -18.05 11.89
CA LYS A 338 -26.97 -19.37 11.23
C LYS A 338 -26.17 -20.40 11.99
N ALA A 339 -26.57 -21.66 11.92
CA ALA A 339 -25.88 -22.77 12.62
C ALA A 339 -24.38 -22.92 12.26
N LYS A 340 -23.97 -22.42 11.08
CA LYS A 340 -22.58 -22.39 10.63
C LYS A 340 -21.73 -21.25 11.23
N HIS A 341 -22.35 -20.29 11.91
CA HIS A 341 -21.64 -19.17 12.53
C HIS A 341 -21.12 -19.60 13.89
N GLN A 342 -19.91 -19.22 14.22
CA GLN A 342 -19.31 -19.46 15.53
C GLN A 342 -19.71 -18.32 16.48
N LEU A 343 -20.27 -18.66 17.61
CA LEU A 343 -20.58 -17.70 18.66
C LEU A 343 -19.32 -17.17 19.33
N MET A 344 -19.31 -15.87 19.58
CA MET A 344 -18.23 -15.13 20.27
C MET A 344 -18.66 -14.69 21.67
N VAL A 345 -19.93 -14.88 22.01
CA VAL A 345 -20.54 -14.53 23.31
C VAL A 345 -21.20 -15.73 23.91
N TYR A 346 -21.21 -15.75 25.23
CA TYR A 346 -21.85 -16.79 26.04
C TYR A 346 -23.02 -16.22 26.83
N LEU A 347 -23.84 -17.09 27.36
CA LEU A 347 -24.95 -16.71 28.25
C LEU A 347 -24.39 -15.96 29.47
N ASN A 348 -25.02 -14.84 29.82
CA ASN A 348 -24.65 -13.89 30.87
C ASN A 348 -23.41 -13.00 30.57
N ASP A 349 -22.85 -13.07 29.39
CA ASP A 349 -21.81 -12.09 29.00
C ASP A 349 -22.37 -10.69 28.96
N MET A 350 -21.61 -9.73 29.47
CA MET A 350 -21.89 -8.31 29.32
C MET A 350 -21.34 -7.86 27.95
N VAL A 351 -22.21 -7.29 27.13
CA VAL A 351 -21.90 -6.87 25.77
C VAL A 351 -22.08 -5.38 25.66
N SER A 352 -21.08 -4.71 25.07
CA SER A 352 -21.13 -3.29 24.71
C SER A 352 -21.49 -3.12 23.23
N ILE A 353 -21.91 -1.90 22.87
CA ILE A 353 -22.11 -1.57 21.45
C ILE A 353 -20.79 -1.73 20.69
N GLY A 354 -20.82 -2.52 19.61
CA GLY A 354 -19.65 -2.81 18.81
C GLY A 354 -18.89 -4.07 19.20
N ASP A 355 -19.34 -4.82 20.23
CA ASP A 355 -18.75 -6.12 20.55
C ASP A 355 -19.18 -7.19 19.55
N LYS A 356 -18.28 -8.15 19.30
CA LYS A 356 -18.50 -9.25 18.37
C LYS A 356 -19.43 -10.28 18.97
N LEU A 357 -20.59 -10.49 18.34
CA LEU A 357 -21.60 -11.48 18.79
C LEU A 357 -21.34 -12.87 18.21
N TYR A 358 -21.10 -12.93 16.91
CA TYR A 358 -20.82 -14.19 16.21
C TYR A 358 -20.02 -13.94 14.93
N SER A 359 -19.31 -14.98 14.48
CA SER A 359 -18.59 -14.95 13.22
C SER A 359 -19.57 -14.96 12.03
N GLY A 360 -19.19 -14.30 10.96
CA GLY A 360 -19.89 -14.35 9.70
C GLY A 360 -19.72 -15.68 8.94
N THR A 361 -19.94 -15.63 7.66
CA THR A 361 -19.75 -16.79 6.79
C THR A 361 -18.29 -17.16 6.71
N VAL A 362 -17.95 -18.39 7.04
CA VAL A 362 -16.63 -18.96 6.78
C VAL A 362 -16.48 -19.17 5.29
N ILE A 363 -15.55 -18.46 4.66
CA ILE A 363 -15.24 -18.61 3.23
C ILE A 363 -13.87 -19.26 3.11
N ASN A 364 -13.74 -20.29 2.27
CA ASN A 364 -12.45 -20.81 1.91
C ASN A 364 -11.75 -19.80 1.00
N LYS A 365 -10.89 -18.97 1.59
CA LYS A 365 -10.13 -17.95 0.87
C LYS A 365 -8.99 -18.50 0.03
N VAL A 366 -8.51 -19.71 0.30
CA VAL A 366 -7.34 -20.29 -0.38
C VAL A 366 -7.54 -20.32 -1.89
N PHE A 367 -8.72 -20.74 -2.34
CA PHE A 367 -9.04 -20.74 -3.78
C PHE A 367 -8.90 -19.35 -4.41
N TYR A 368 -9.42 -18.31 -3.76
CA TYR A 368 -9.36 -16.93 -4.28
C TYR A 368 -7.95 -16.34 -4.19
N ILE A 369 -7.18 -16.70 -3.16
CA ILE A 369 -5.78 -16.33 -3.00
C ILE A 369 -4.96 -16.93 -4.14
N ASP A 370 -5.10 -18.22 -4.41
CA ASP A 370 -4.39 -18.89 -5.49
C ASP A 370 -4.81 -18.38 -6.87
N LEU A 371 -6.10 -18.15 -7.07
CA LEU A 371 -6.61 -17.55 -8.31
C LEU A 371 -6.00 -16.16 -8.54
N SER A 372 -5.89 -15.33 -7.50
CA SER A 372 -5.30 -13.99 -7.60
C SER A 372 -3.79 -14.06 -7.93
N ARG A 373 -3.06 -15.00 -7.32
CA ARG A 373 -1.63 -15.24 -7.60
C ARG A 373 -1.40 -15.72 -9.03
N ILE A 374 -2.24 -16.64 -9.51
CA ILE A 374 -2.22 -17.11 -10.91
C ILE A 374 -2.54 -15.96 -11.87
N ALA A 375 -3.53 -15.12 -11.54
CA ALA A 375 -3.86 -13.96 -12.36
C ALA A 375 -2.69 -12.97 -12.45
N LEU A 376 -2.04 -12.64 -11.32
CA LEU A 376 -0.86 -11.77 -11.30
C LEU A 376 0.31 -12.38 -12.07
N LEU A 377 0.59 -13.67 -11.88
CA LEU A 377 1.65 -14.36 -12.62
C LEU A 377 1.36 -14.37 -14.13
N SER A 378 0.11 -14.63 -14.53
CA SER A 378 -0.30 -14.60 -15.93
C SER A 378 -0.14 -13.19 -16.53
N LEU A 379 -0.45 -12.14 -15.76
CA LEU A 379 -0.22 -10.75 -16.16
C LEU A 379 1.27 -10.46 -16.35
N LEU A 380 2.12 -10.90 -15.42
CA LEU A 380 3.58 -10.71 -15.53
C LEU A 380 4.14 -11.43 -16.78
N ILE A 381 3.72 -12.66 -17.04
CA ILE A 381 4.13 -13.42 -18.23
C ILE A 381 3.64 -12.70 -19.49
N PHE A 382 2.38 -12.28 -19.52
CA PHE A 382 1.80 -11.54 -20.64
C PHE A 382 2.57 -10.25 -20.93
N LEU A 383 2.85 -9.45 -19.91
CA LEU A 383 3.64 -8.22 -20.04
C LEU A 383 5.07 -8.53 -20.49
N GLY A 384 5.71 -9.58 -19.98
CA GLY A 384 7.03 -10.03 -20.40
C GLY A 384 7.08 -10.40 -21.89
N ILE A 385 6.05 -11.10 -22.39
CA ILE A 385 5.91 -11.42 -23.81
C ILE A 385 5.73 -10.14 -24.64
N LEU A 386 4.86 -9.23 -24.20
CA LEU A 386 4.66 -7.94 -24.88
C LEU A 386 5.94 -7.11 -24.95
N ILE A 387 6.70 -7.05 -23.85
CA ILE A 387 7.99 -6.35 -23.80
C ILE A 387 8.98 -6.97 -24.80
N ARG A 388 9.06 -8.29 -24.84
CA ARG A 388 9.94 -9.01 -25.80
C ARG A 388 9.56 -8.71 -27.24
N ILE A 389 8.27 -8.77 -27.59
CA ILE A 389 7.79 -8.44 -28.95
C ILE A 389 8.08 -6.97 -29.26
N GLY A 390 7.79 -6.07 -28.33
CA GLY A 390 8.06 -4.65 -28.47
C GLY A 390 9.55 -4.36 -28.70
N TYR A 391 10.44 -5.01 -27.92
CA TYR A 391 11.88 -4.89 -28.11
C TYR A 391 12.33 -5.32 -29.51
N VAL A 392 11.80 -6.45 -30.02
CA VAL A 392 12.11 -6.93 -31.39
C VAL A 392 11.64 -5.91 -32.43
N ASN A 393 10.46 -5.34 -32.26
CA ASN A 393 9.92 -4.33 -33.18
C ASN A 393 10.77 -3.04 -33.16
N ILE A 394 11.10 -2.54 -31.99
CA ILE A 394 11.97 -1.38 -31.82
C ILE A 394 13.33 -1.65 -32.47
N LYS A 395 13.95 -2.83 -32.25
CA LYS A 395 15.23 -3.18 -32.82
C LYS A 395 15.20 -3.26 -34.34
N LYS A 396 14.12 -3.75 -34.95
CA LYS A 396 13.93 -3.73 -36.41
C LYS A 396 13.89 -2.30 -36.97
N ASN A 397 13.22 -1.40 -36.27
CA ASN A 397 13.10 0.00 -36.68
C ASN A 397 14.40 0.79 -36.40
N TYR A 398 15.16 0.39 -35.36
CA TYR A 398 16.39 1.04 -34.89
C TYR A 398 17.66 0.66 -35.67
N ASN A 399 17.67 -0.46 -36.42
CA ASN A 399 18.78 -0.80 -37.32
C ASN A 399 18.92 0.21 -38.49
N SER A 400 17.98 1.16 -38.60
CA SER A 400 18.06 2.30 -39.51
C SER A 400 18.57 3.59 -38.85
N SER A 401 18.73 3.67 -37.53
CA SER A 401 19.17 4.87 -36.85
C SER A 401 20.34 4.63 -35.87
N LYS A 402 21.57 4.57 -36.41
CA LYS A 402 22.82 4.77 -35.66
C LYS A 402 22.89 6.14 -34.92
N ASP A 403 21.82 6.94 -35.01
CA ASP A 403 21.85 8.36 -34.66
C ASP A 403 21.82 8.67 -33.17
N PHE A 404 21.24 7.81 -32.35
CA PHE A 404 21.12 8.15 -30.92
C PHE A 404 22.46 8.02 -30.14
N PHE A 405 23.24 7.01 -30.44
CA PHE A 405 24.58 6.88 -29.85
C PHE A 405 25.58 7.89 -30.45
N ASN A 406 25.45 8.21 -31.73
CA ASN A 406 26.22 9.27 -32.37
C ASN A 406 25.85 10.66 -31.82
N GLN A 407 24.61 10.90 -31.44
CA GLN A 407 24.20 12.14 -30.78
C GLN A 407 24.80 12.28 -29.36
N ILE A 408 24.96 11.18 -28.63
CA ILE A 408 25.64 11.22 -27.32
C ILE A 408 27.14 11.44 -27.48
N GLU A 409 27.78 10.86 -28.50
CA GLU A 409 29.19 11.09 -28.79
C GLU A 409 29.50 12.48 -29.36
N THR A 410 28.63 13.02 -30.21
CA THR A 410 28.73 14.41 -30.67
C THR A 410 28.53 15.40 -29.53
N PHE A 411 27.70 15.06 -28.57
CA PHE A 411 27.45 15.84 -27.36
C PHE A 411 28.67 15.92 -26.44
N ASP A 412 29.45 14.84 -26.32
CA ASP A 412 30.69 14.84 -25.56
C ASP A 412 31.79 15.64 -26.26
N LYS A 413 31.80 15.72 -27.60
CA LYS A 413 32.76 16.54 -28.37
C LYS A 413 32.41 18.03 -28.33
N GLU A 414 31.17 18.44 -28.40
CA GLU A 414 30.80 19.86 -28.33
C GLU A 414 30.91 20.45 -26.92
N SER A 415 30.78 19.64 -25.86
CA SER A 415 30.94 20.09 -24.47
C SER A 415 32.40 20.13 -24.02
N SER A 416 33.32 19.55 -24.79
CA SER A 416 34.76 19.61 -24.52
C SER A 416 35.47 20.80 -25.21
N ILE A 417 34.72 21.59 -26.03
CA ILE A 417 35.26 22.76 -26.78
C ILE A 417 34.75 24.09 -26.18
N LYS A 418 33.94 24.06 -25.16
CA LYS A 418 33.56 25.21 -24.31
C LYS A 418 34.06 24.98 -22.88
#